data_301b28703b176b4c2c1a207740801fbc
#
_entry.id   301b28703b176b4c2c1a207740801fbc
#
_cell.length_a   1.000
_cell.length_b   1.000
_cell.length_c   1.000
_cell.angle_alpha   90.00
_cell.angle_beta   90.00
_cell.angle_gamma   90.00
#
_symmetry.space_group_name_H-M   'P 1'
#
loop_
_entity.id
_entity.type
_entity.pdbx_description
1 polymer ?
#
loop_
_entity_poly.entity_id
_entity_poly.type
_entity_poly.pdbx_seq_one_letter_code
_entity_poly.pdbx_strand_id
1 'polypeptide(L)'
;MELIALSALISDVDVYREKLNKIEDMWNARLILQDIERIHPDFYPHPIDIPHDDKFRWDDKSLPYLTKEQLIIIYKKCGKILHEDSAFKDDKNMNSTYQEADKEINTWVNLIMNLLNTHVVHLYNQKDLFFISMGTDEQFLSGNIFTAISEEEIQNEQNEI
;
A
#
# COMPACT_ATOMS: atom_id res chain seq x y z
N MET A 1 -0.64 -1.54 8.98
CA MET A 1 0.32 -0.56 8.44
C MET A 1 1.65 -1.20 8.07
N GLU A 2 2.23 -2.01 8.93
CA GLU A 2 3.41 -2.83 8.59
C GLU A 2 3.15 -3.73 7.39
N LEU A 3 1.95 -4.30 7.27
CA LEU A 3 1.58 -5.13 6.12
C LEU A 3 1.59 -4.37 4.78
N ILE A 4 1.28 -3.08 4.77
CA ILE A 4 1.35 -2.26 3.54
C ILE A 4 2.83 -2.04 3.16
N ALA A 5 3.70 -1.79 4.14
CA ALA A 5 5.14 -1.70 3.90
C ALA A 5 5.73 -3.04 3.47
N LEU A 6 5.29 -4.14 4.08
CA LEU A 6 5.76 -5.49 3.77
C LEU A 6 5.23 -6.02 2.44
N SER A 7 4.05 -5.59 1.97
CA SER A 7 3.52 -6.04 0.67
C SER A 7 4.45 -5.66 -0.48
N ALA A 8 5.03 -4.47 -0.44
CA ALA A 8 6.03 -4.05 -1.42
C ALA A 8 7.32 -4.88 -1.33
N LEU A 9 7.72 -5.27 -0.11
CA LEU A 9 8.89 -6.12 0.10
C LEU A 9 8.68 -7.55 -0.42
N ILE A 10 7.46 -8.08 -0.29
CA ILE A 10 7.16 -9.47 -0.68
C ILE A 10 7.17 -9.61 -2.20
N SER A 11 6.77 -8.59 -2.94
CA SER A 11 6.76 -8.63 -4.41
C SER A 11 8.15 -8.77 -5.03
N ASP A 12 9.20 -8.30 -4.33
CA ASP A 12 10.59 -8.28 -4.82
C ASP A 12 11.60 -8.66 -3.72
N VAL A 13 11.29 -9.69 -2.92
CA VAL A 13 12.05 -10.09 -1.73
C VAL A 13 13.56 -10.21 -1.98
N ASP A 14 13.96 -10.81 -3.10
CA ASP A 14 15.38 -11.05 -3.38
C ASP A 14 16.12 -9.74 -3.64
N VAL A 15 15.50 -8.80 -4.35
CA VAL A 15 16.07 -7.47 -4.60
C VAL A 15 16.24 -6.70 -3.30
N TYR A 16 15.23 -6.72 -2.44
CA TYR A 16 15.29 -6.00 -1.16
C TYR A 16 16.24 -6.65 -0.17
N ARG A 17 16.32 -7.98 -0.16
CA ARG A 17 17.29 -8.72 0.68
C ARG A 17 18.73 -8.36 0.33
N GLU A 18 19.04 -8.20 -0.96
CA GLU A 18 20.36 -7.81 -1.42
C GLU A 18 20.69 -6.35 -1.08
N LYS A 19 19.71 -5.45 -1.21
CA LYS A 19 19.92 -4.01 -1.09
C LYS A 19 19.73 -3.45 0.32
N LEU A 20 18.90 -4.08 1.13
CA LEU A 20 18.63 -3.69 2.51
C LEU A 20 19.37 -4.65 3.46
N ASN A 21 20.55 -4.22 3.91
CA ASN A 21 21.24 -4.92 4.99
C ASN A 21 20.37 -4.88 6.26
N LYS A 22 19.91 -6.05 6.75
CA LYS A 22 19.18 -6.21 8.02
C LYS A 22 17.70 -5.81 8.02
N ILE A 23 16.94 -6.10 6.95
CA ILE A 23 15.47 -5.98 6.99
C ILE A 23 14.87 -6.72 8.20
N GLU A 24 15.42 -7.85 8.56
CA GLU A 24 14.97 -8.71 9.68
C GLU A 24 15.03 -8.00 11.05
N ASP A 25 15.87 -6.98 11.19
CA ASP A 25 16.03 -6.19 12.41
C ASP A 25 15.23 -4.87 12.40
N MET A 26 14.51 -4.57 11.32
CA MET A 26 13.79 -3.30 11.16
C MET A 26 12.36 -3.39 11.68
N TRP A 27 12.13 -2.90 12.89
CA TRP A 27 10.80 -2.87 13.52
C TRP A 27 10.05 -1.53 13.35
N ASN A 28 10.63 -0.56 12.67
CA ASN A 28 10.05 0.77 12.51
C ASN A 28 9.49 0.95 11.09
N ALA A 29 8.17 0.87 10.94
CA ALA A 29 7.48 0.99 9.65
C ALA A 29 7.88 2.26 8.87
N ARG A 30 8.15 3.38 9.53
CA ARG A 30 8.59 4.60 8.87
C ARG A 30 9.98 4.45 8.23
N LEU A 31 10.91 3.81 8.92
CA LEU A 31 12.25 3.59 8.39
C LEU A 31 12.21 2.59 7.24
N ILE A 32 11.41 1.54 7.37
CA ILE A 32 11.17 0.56 6.29
C ILE A 32 10.66 1.28 5.05
N LEU A 33 9.61 2.10 5.16
CA LEU A 33 9.05 2.84 4.03
C LEU A 33 10.08 3.77 3.38
N GLN A 34 10.89 4.48 4.18
CA GLN A 34 11.93 5.37 3.65
C GLN A 34 13.02 4.61 2.90
N ASP A 35 13.45 3.46 3.40
CA ASP A 35 14.47 2.65 2.76
C ASP A 35 13.96 1.98 1.48
N ILE A 36 12.69 1.52 1.47
CA ILE A 36 12.05 1.00 0.26
C ILE A 36 11.94 2.11 -0.79
N GLU A 37 11.43 3.29 -0.41
CA GLU A 37 11.26 4.43 -1.31
C GLU A 37 12.58 4.86 -1.99
N ARG A 38 13.69 4.80 -1.27
CA ARG A 38 15.01 5.12 -1.83
C ARG A 38 15.43 4.15 -2.94
N ILE A 39 15.00 2.89 -2.84
CA ILE A 39 15.34 1.82 -3.80
C ILE A 39 14.31 1.78 -4.92
N HIS A 40 13.04 1.94 -4.59
CA HIS A 40 11.90 1.82 -5.47
C HIS A 40 10.89 2.94 -5.16
N PRO A 41 10.98 4.11 -5.81
CA PRO A 41 10.12 5.26 -5.53
C PRO A 41 8.62 4.97 -5.69
N ASP A 42 8.26 4.10 -6.64
CA ASP A 42 6.88 3.77 -7.01
C ASP A 42 6.33 2.51 -6.29
N PHE A 43 6.94 2.14 -5.16
CA PHE A 43 6.56 0.94 -4.40
C PHE A 43 5.18 1.01 -3.73
N TYR A 44 4.67 2.23 -3.51
CA TYR A 44 3.43 2.40 -2.74
C TYR A 44 2.22 1.96 -3.57
N PRO A 45 1.26 1.21 -2.99
CA PRO A 45 0.08 0.77 -3.73
C PRO A 45 -0.67 1.95 -4.37
N HIS A 46 -1.00 1.82 -5.64
CA HIS A 46 -1.78 2.79 -6.39
C HIS A 46 -3.22 2.28 -6.54
N PRO A 47 -4.19 2.85 -5.82
CA PRO A 47 -5.56 2.40 -5.86
C PRO A 47 -6.24 2.81 -7.16
N ILE A 48 -7.05 1.91 -7.72
CA ILE A 48 -7.69 2.09 -9.00
C ILE A 48 -9.18 1.78 -8.94
N ASP A 49 -9.93 2.31 -9.89
CA ASP A 49 -11.30 1.95 -10.18
C ASP A 49 -11.34 1.19 -11.52
N ILE A 50 -12.07 0.07 -11.57
CA ILE A 50 -12.29 -0.70 -12.79
C ILE A 50 -13.65 -0.31 -13.35
N PRO A 51 -13.70 0.34 -14.52
CA PRO A 51 -14.96 0.62 -15.19
C PRO A 51 -15.70 -0.67 -15.56
N HIS A 52 -17.02 -0.67 -15.42
CA HIS A 52 -17.88 -1.78 -15.82
C HIS A 52 -18.13 -1.74 -17.35
N ASP A 53 -17.07 -1.76 -18.13
CA ASP A 53 -17.13 -1.88 -19.58
C ASP A 53 -16.36 -3.13 -20.03
N ASP A 54 -16.60 -3.57 -21.28
CA ASP A 54 -15.98 -4.78 -21.84
C ASP A 54 -14.48 -4.61 -22.16
N LYS A 55 -13.88 -3.46 -21.78
CA LYS A 55 -12.48 -3.17 -22.03
C LYS A 55 -11.68 -3.33 -20.73
N PHE A 56 -10.60 -4.09 -20.81
CA PHE A 56 -9.65 -4.18 -19.72
C PHE A 56 -8.88 -2.85 -19.59
N ARG A 57 -9.36 -2.00 -18.68
CA ARG A 57 -8.72 -0.72 -18.34
C ARG A 57 -9.02 -0.39 -16.90
N TRP A 58 -8.28 0.52 -16.34
CA TRP A 58 -8.54 1.11 -15.02
C TRP A 58 -8.38 2.62 -15.08
N ASP A 59 -9.03 3.28 -14.15
CA ASP A 59 -8.92 4.71 -13.89
C ASP A 59 -8.35 4.91 -12.49
N ASP A 60 -7.80 6.08 -12.21
CA ASP A 60 -7.37 6.42 -10.87
C ASP A 60 -8.56 6.41 -9.91
N LYS A 61 -8.31 6.00 -8.65
CA LYS A 61 -9.34 5.93 -7.62
C LYS A 61 -10.01 7.27 -7.43
N SER A 62 -11.33 7.32 -7.60
CA SER A 62 -12.16 8.52 -7.45
C SER A 62 -12.39 8.90 -5.98
N LEU A 63 -12.41 7.92 -5.08
CA LEU A 63 -12.62 8.13 -3.66
C LEU A 63 -11.30 8.45 -2.94
N PRO A 64 -11.34 9.28 -1.87
CA PRO A 64 -10.17 9.50 -1.02
C PRO A 64 -9.62 8.18 -0.48
N TYR A 65 -8.31 8.01 -0.54
CA TYR A 65 -7.60 6.82 -0.07
C TYR A 65 -6.42 7.19 0.83
N LEU A 66 -5.86 6.22 1.52
CA LEU A 66 -4.72 6.41 2.41
C LEU A 66 -3.45 6.70 1.60
N THR A 67 -2.94 7.93 1.68
CA THR A 67 -1.64 8.27 1.10
C THR A 67 -0.48 7.82 1.99
N LYS A 68 0.72 7.76 1.44
CA LYS A 68 1.93 7.42 2.19
C LYS A 68 2.18 8.38 3.35
N GLU A 69 1.97 9.67 3.16
CA GLU A 69 2.13 10.70 4.20
C GLU A 69 1.11 10.51 5.33
N GLN A 70 -0.14 10.25 4.97
CA GLN A 70 -1.20 9.97 5.94
C GLN A 70 -0.91 8.67 6.71
N LEU A 71 -0.42 7.64 6.04
CA LEU A 71 0.01 6.39 6.68
C LEU A 71 1.00 6.65 7.82
N ILE A 72 2.02 7.47 7.58
CA ILE A 72 3.04 7.82 8.57
C ILE A 72 2.42 8.61 9.75
N ILE A 73 1.48 9.52 9.46
CA ILE A 73 0.78 10.30 10.50
C ILE A 73 -0.08 9.37 11.37
N ILE A 74 -0.88 8.50 10.76
CA ILE A 74 -1.73 7.55 11.47
C ILE A 74 -0.88 6.56 12.29
N TYR A 75 0.23 6.06 11.71
CA TYR A 75 1.16 5.18 12.43
C TYR A 75 1.70 5.83 13.72
N LYS A 76 2.10 7.11 13.65
CA LYS A 76 2.55 7.85 14.83
C LYS A 76 1.44 8.05 15.85
N LYS A 77 0.20 8.38 15.41
CA LYS A 77 -0.96 8.51 16.31
C LYS A 77 -1.27 7.19 17.01
N CYS A 78 -1.32 6.07 16.27
CA CYS A 78 -1.53 4.74 16.85
C CYS A 78 -0.42 4.36 17.83
N GLY A 79 0.84 4.60 17.45
CA GLY A 79 1.99 4.35 18.32
C GLY A 79 1.92 5.15 19.63
N LYS A 80 1.49 6.41 19.54
CA LYS A 80 1.26 7.25 20.70
C LYS A 80 0.20 6.67 21.64
N ILE A 81 -0.94 6.24 21.09
CA ILE A 81 -2.03 5.61 21.85
C ILE A 81 -1.54 4.32 22.53
N LEU A 82 -0.83 3.46 21.79
CA LEU A 82 -0.42 2.13 22.26
C LEU A 82 0.76 2.16 23.26
N HIS A 83 1.67 3.12 23.14
CA HIS A 83 2.92 3.14 23.90
C HIS A 83 3.01 4.26 24.95
N GLU A 84 2.19 5.31 24.86
CA GLU A 84 2.17 6.39 25.84
C GLU A 84 1.35 6.06 27.10
N ASP A 85 0.69 4.90 27.14
CA ASP A 85 -0.01 4.36 28.33
C ASP A 85 0.92 3.84 29.42
N SER A 86 2.23 4.06 29.30
CA SER A 86 3.14 3.70 30.36
C SER A 86 3.06 4.73 31.48
N ALA A 87 2.50 4.31 32.62
CA ALA A 87 2.74 4.64 34.02
C ALA A 87 2.95 6.12 34.48
N PHE A 88 2.99 7.14 33.58
CA PHE A 88 3.43 8.50 33.93
C PHE A 88 2.48 9.63 33.53
N LYS A 89 1.27 9.34 32.98
CA LYS A 89 0.31 10.39 32.58
C LYS A 89 -0.96 10.35 33.40
N ASP A 90 -1.44 11.54 33.77
CA ASP A 90 -2.73 11.75 34.43
C ASP A 90 -3.89 11.23 33.56
N ASP A 91 -4.82 10.46 34.17
CA ASP A 91 -6.03 9.88 33.57
C ASP A 91 -6.87 10.84 32.69
N LYS A 92 -6.79 12.14 32.99
CA LYS A 92 -7.54 13.18 32.25
C LYS A 92 -7.05 13.40 30.82
N ASN A 93 -5.77 13.24 30.55
CA ASN A 93 -5.20 13.40 29.22
C ASN A 93 -5.40 12.16 28.35
N MET A 94 -5.51 10.97 28.94
CA MET A 94 -5.78 9.73 28.24
C MET A 94 -7.16 9.71 27.62
N ASN A 95 -8.19 10.07 28.35
CA ASN A 95 -9.57 10.10 27.86
C ASN A 95 -9.76 11.00 26.64
N SER A 96 -9.10 12.15 26.57
CA SER A 96 -9.16 13.04 25.41
C SER A 96 -8.51 12.42 24.16
N THR A 97 -7.37 11.75 24.33
CA THR A 97 -6.65 11.09 23.22
C THR A 97 -7.46 9.92 22.64
N TYR A 98 -8.09 9.12 23.49
CA TYR A 98 -8.95 8.02 23.04
C TYR A 98 -10.22 8.54 22.34
N GLN A 99 -10.85 9.59 22.86
CA GLN A 99 -12.04 10.19 22.22
C GLN A 99 -11.73 10.82 20.87
N GLU A 100 -10.54 11.40 20.68
CA GLU A 100 -10.10 11.89 19.38
C GLU A 100 -9.83 10.74 18.40
N ALA A 101 -9.17 9.69 18.85
CA ALA A 101 -8.92 8.51 18.04
C ALA A 101 -10.22 7.82 17.60
N ASP A 102 -11.19 7.69 18.51
CA ASP A 102 -12.50 7.09 18.22
C ASP A 102 -13.25 7.83 17.11
N LYS A 103 -13.18 9.15 17.09
CA LYS A 103 -13.78 9.99 16.02
C LYS A 103 -13.10 9.79 14.66
N GLU A 104 -11.81 9.54 14.64
CA GLU A 104 -11.02 9.42 13.41
C GLU A 104 -10.93 7.99 12.87
N ILE A 105 -11.19 6.98 13.69
CA ILE A 105 -10.95 5.57 13.35
C ILE A 105 -11.74 5.12 12.12
N ASN A 106 -13.00 5.49 12.02
CA ASN A 106 -13.82 5.15 10.85
C ASN A 106 -13.29 5.78 9.56
N THR A 107 -12.79 7.01 9.66
CA THR A 107 -12.14 7.68 8.52
C THR A 107 -10.88 6.94 8.10
N TRP A 108 -10.03 6.55 9.06
CA TRP A 108 -8.82 5.79 8.76
C TRP A 108 -9.11 4.44 8.12
N VAL A 109 -10.12 3.71 8.64
CA VAL A 109 -10.56 2.43 8.08
C VAL A 109 -11.01 2.62 6.63
N ASN A 110 -11.84 3.63 6.35
CA ASN A 110 -12.31 3.89 4.99
C ASN A 110 -11.15 4.24 4.03
N LEU A 111 -10.19 5.04 4.47
CA LEU A 111 -9.01 5.36 3.67
C LEU A 111 -8.16 4.12 3.38
N ILE A 112 -7.96 3.24 4.36
CA ILE A 112 -7.25 1.97 4.19
C ILE A 112 -8.00 1.05 3.22
N MET A 113 -9.31 0.91 3.39
CA MET A 113 -10.14 0.08 2.51
C MET A 113 -10.11 0.60 1.08
N ASN A 114 -10.21 1.92 0.87
CA ASN A 114 -10.13 2.51 -0.46
C ASN A 114 -8.76 2.31 -1.11
N LEU A 115 -7.69 2.31 -0.33
CA LEU A 115 -6.34 2.00 -0.83
C LEU A 115 -6.22 0.54 -1.26
N LEU A 116 -6.70 -0.39 -0.42
CA LEU A 116 -6.39 -1.82 -0.57
C LEU A 116 -7.43 -2.60 -1.37
N ASN A 117 -8.66 -2.09 -1.51
CA ASN A 117 -9.75 -2.85 -2.14
C ASN A 117 -9.41 -3.32 -3.56
N THR A 118 -8.94 -2.40 -4.39
CA THR A 118 -8.43 -2.70 -5.73
C THR A 118 -7.27 -1.76 -6.01
N HIS A 119 -6.09 -2.31 -6.25
CA HIS A 119 -4.90 -1.51 -6.46
C HIS A 119 -3.88 -2.22 -7.33
N VAL A 120 -2.94 -1.47 -7.86
CA VAL A 120 -1.75 -1.98 -8.51
C VAL A 120 -0.50 -1.63 -7.70
N VAL A 121 0.49 -2.50 -7.77
CA VAL A 121 1.83 -2.29 -7.20
C VAL A 121 2.83 -2.43 -8.33
N HIS A 122 3.67 -1.43 -8.53
CA HIS A 122 4.80 -1.54 -9.45
C HIS A 122 5.83 -2.49 -8.88
N LEU A 123 6.31 -3.43 -9.69
CA LEU A 123 7.44 -4.26 -9.32
C LEU A 123 8.75 -3.48 -9.54
N TYR A 124 9.81 -3.89 -8.89
CA TYR A 124 11.11 -3.19 -8.92
C TYR A 124 11.66 -2.99 -10.34
N ASN A 125 11.38 -3.91 -11.27
CA ASN A 125 11.80 -3.81 -12.66
C ASN A 125 11.06 -2.71 -13.46
N GLN A 126 10.03 -2.08 -12.86
CA GLN A 126 9.18 -1.02 -13.42
C GLN A 126 8.40 -1.40 -14.71
N LYS A 127 8.57 -2.63 -15.20
CA LYS A 127 7.82 -3.15 -16.37
C LYS A 127 6.58 -3.92 -15.95
N ASP A 128 6.65 -4.58 -14.80
CA ASP A 128 5.58 -5.41 -14.32
C ASP A 128 4.76 -4.70 -13.26
N LEU A 129 3.45 -4.88 -13.36
CA LEU A 129 2.46 -4.41 -12.41
C LEU A 129 1.80 -5.61 -11.76
N PHE A 130 1.76 -5.62 -10.45
CA PHE A 130 0.97 -6.59 -9.71
C PHE A 130 -0.38 -5.99 -9.39
N PHE A 131 -1.43 -6.49 -10.05
CA PHE A 131 -2.81 -6.13 -9.80
C PHE A 131 -3.38 -6.98 -8.68
N ILE A 132 -4.02 -6.33 -7.71
CA ILE A 132 -4.63 -6.98 -6.55
C ILE A 132 -6.06 -6.47 -6.41
N SER A 133 -7.02 -7.41 -6.30
CA SER A 133 -8.38 -7.12 -5.89
C SER A 133 -8.72 -7.95 -4.65
N MET A 134 -9.13 -7.28 -3.59
CA MET A 134 -9.49 -7.93 -2.32
C MET A 134 -10.79 -8.72 -2.42
N GLY A 135 -11.56 -8.52 -3.50
CA GLY A 135 -12.81 -9.21 -3.72
C GLY A 135 -13.96 -8.69 -2.85
N THR A 136 -15.07 -9.38 -2.96
CA THR A 136 -16.26 -9.19 -2.12
C THR A 136 -16.59 -10.51 -1.41
N ASP A 137 -17.65 -10.56 -0.62
CA ASP A 137 -18.12 -11.79 0.05
C ASP A 137 -18.37 -12.95 -0.93
N GLU A 138 -18.63 -12.65 -2.20
CA GLU A 138 -18.88 -13.61 -3.27
C GLU A 138 -17.69 -13.84 -4.21
N GLN A 139 -16.68 -12.97 -4.18
CA GLN A 139 -15.49 -13.04 -5.03
C GLN A 139 -14.24 -13.15 -4.16
N PHE A 140 -13.44 -14.18 -4.44
CA PHE A 140 -12.18 -14.38 -3.73
C PHE A 140 -11.14 -13.30 -4.08
N LEU A 141 -10.17 -13.13 -3.20
CA LEU A 141 -8.95 -12.37 -3.47
C LEU A 141 -8.35 -12.83 -4.81
N SER A 142 -8.09 -11.90 -5.70
CA SER A 142 -7.42 -12.16 -6.97
C SER A 142 -6.17 -11.30 -7.10
N GLY A 143 -5.14 -11.89 -7.72
CA GLY A 143 -3.91 -11.20 -8.06
C GLY A 143 -3.44 -11.64 -9.45
N ASN A 144 -3.02 -10.67 -10.27
CA ASN A 144 -2.49 -10.91 -11.59
C ASN A 144 -1.26 -10.04 -11.82
N ILE A 145 -0.32 -10.54 -12.60
CA ILE A 145 0.85 -9.78 -13.06
C ILE A 145 0.61 -9.35 -14.49
N PHE A 146 0.81 -8.07 -14.77
CA PHE A 146 0.75 -7.48 -16.10
C PHE A 146 2.12 -6.91 -16.43
N THR A 147 2.61 -7.25 -17.61
CA THR A 147 3.86 -6.70 -18.14
C THR A 147 3.51 -5.59 -19.13
N ALA A 148 4.10 -4.41 -18.96
CA ALA A 148 3.95 -3.33 -19.92
C ALA A 148 4.67 -3.71 -21.22
N ILE A 149 3.93 -3.71 -22.33
CA ILE A 149 4.44 -3.97 -23.69
C ILE A 149 4.54 -2.62 -24.39
N SER A 150 5.66 -2.35 -25.05
CA SER A 150 5.82 -1.13 -25.85
C SER A 150 4.99 -1.19 -27.14
N GLU A 151 4.64 -0.02 -27.68
CA GLU A 151 3.94 0.03 -28.98
C GLU A 151 4.74 -0.63 -30.12
N GLU A 152 6.08 -0.58 -30.05
CA GLU A 152 6.95 -1.23 -31.03
C GLU A 152 6.89 -2.76 -30.93
N GLU A 153 6.78 -3.32 -29.74
CA GLU A 153 6.60 -4.77 -29.52
C GLU A 153 5.25 -5.24 -30.04
N ILE A 154 4.17 -4.45 -29.83
CA ILE A 154 2.82 -4.75 -30.36
C ILE A 154 2.82 -4.75 -31.89
N GLN A 155 3.50 -3.79 -32.54
CA GLN A 155 3.59 -3.71 -34.00
C GLN A 155 4.37 -4.86 -34.60
N ASN A 156 5.42 -5.32 -33.93
CA ASN A 156 6.20 -6.46 -34.37
C ASN A 156 5.43 -7.77 -34.30
N GLU A 157 4.66 -8.02 -33.26
CA GLU A 157 3.80 -9.20 -33.14
C GLU A 157 2.68 -9.23 -34.20
N GLN A 158 2.15 -8.05 -34.58
CA GLN A 158 1.13 -7.96 -35.64
C GLN A 158 1.68 -8.19 -37.06
N ASN A 159 2.98 -7.99 -37.28
CA ASN A 159 3.61 -8.21 -38.58
C ASN A 159 4.13 -9.64 -38.78
N GLU A 160 4.12 -10.48 -37.75
CA GLU A 160 4.52 -11.88 -37.80
C GLU A 160 3.33 -12.88 -38.07
N ILE A 161 2.10 -12.35 -38.19
CA ILE A 161 0.91 -13.10 -38.49
C ILE A 161 0.51 -12.88 -39.97
#